data_effffd78ceaccb8e1f958c517196598c
#
_entry.id   effffd78ceaccb8e1f958c517196598c
#
_cell.length_a   1.000
_cell.length_b   1.000
_cell.length_c   1.000
_cell.angle_alpha   90.00
_cell.angle_beta   90.00
_cell.angle_gamma   90.00
#
_symmetry.space_group_name_H-M   'P 1'
#
loop_
_entity.id
_entity.type
_entity.pdbx_description
1 polymer ?
#
loop_
_entity_poly.entity_id
_entity_poly.type
_entity_poly.pdbx_seq_one_letter_code
_entity_poly.pdbx_strand_id
1 'polypeptide(L)'
;MSRRPGTHGGGLRAGTLGTFDSIVMAVAGCGPAYTVAATIPALIATVGVASPAVLLYCAIPMTGIALAFRHLGRLDVNAGASYAWVARTLHPFLGFLSGWALVVAATAFLVSATLPAGSATLALVSPDLAAHTGLATAVGAGWFLLMAGVVALGARISPYTRRVLTGVQLVLLLAFAVAALAKDGNAAEFSLSWFGFGHFDASHSFVAGALIAVFTYWGWDVASNLNEETRTSRRSFGLGGLIGVAVSFAVFVVFTLATIILIGTDAVRENPDGFLSVLGDAVWPGWGGRLLVLAVVLSMVATLETALLQATRTLFAMGRDRTVPAAFGRIHRDWQTPSVATATVAAVALLLFVVSATAGSGTQFVRDALSGVGLHIAFYYALAGLAAVVAHRKVLFRSVGTFVFVGLWPLGGSLFMVWIFAMSVPELTGSALAIGLGALALGLVPMAFSRLQGVSYFRPRPLDPAQDAFYEEQGSGPVPGPGLAAAERRDDVLTDF
;
A
#
# COMPACT_ATOMS: atom_id res chain seq x y z
N MET A 1 -26.40 -32.12 17.45
CA MET A 1 -25.69 -31.16 16.58
C MET A 1 -26.65 -30.02 16.20
N SER A 2 -26.68 -29.01 17.03
CA SER A 2 -27.57 -27.83 16.87
C SER A 2 -26.83 -26.79 16.02
N ARG A 3 -27.29 -26.54 14.80
CA ARG A 3 -26.87 -25.41 13.96
C ARG A 3 -27.39 -24.14 14.62
N ARG A 4 -26.50 -23.30 15.15
CA ARG A 4 -26.84 -21.91 15.50
C ARG A 4 -27.21 -21.17 14.22
N PRO A 5 -28.34 -20.44 14.19
CA PRO A 5 -28.67 -19.60 13.04
C PRO A 5 -27.63 -18.46 12.94
N GLY A 6 -26.87 -18.43 11.84
CA GLY A 6 -25.98 -17.31 11.55
C GLY A 6 -26.80 -16.04 11.31
N THR A 7 -26.48 -15.03 12.07
CA THR A 7 -26.96 -13.65 11.84
C THR A 7 -26.52 -13.20 10.45
N HIS A 8 -27.44 -13.13 9.51
CA HIS A 8 -27.24 -12.55 8.18
C HIS A 8 -27.19 -11.01 8.28
N GLY A 9 -26.17 -10.48 8.92
CA GLY A 9 -25.82 -9.07 8.82
C GLY A 9 -24.93 -8.86 7.59
N GLY A 10 -25.33 -7.97 6.67
CA GLY A 10 -24.63 -7.68 5.41
C GLY A 10 -23.27 -6.99 5.58
N GLY A 11 -22.32 -7.60 6.31
CA GLY A 11 -20.95 -7.15 6.55
C GLY A 11 -19.90 -8.01 5.84
N LEU A 12 -18.66 -7.50 5.77
CA LEU A 12 -17.49 -8.27 5.34
C LEU A 12 -17.30 -9.49 6.27
N ARG A 13 -16.62 -10.54 5.78
CA ARG A 13 -16.34 -11.73 6.61
C ARG A 13 -15.44 -11.38 7.79
N ALA A 14 -16.03 -11.12 8.94
CA ALA A 14 -15.29 -10.84 10.15
C ALA A 14 -14.45 -12.05 10.62
N GLY A 15 -13.26 -11.76 11.18
CA GLY A 15 -12.46 -12.76 11.89
C GLY A 15 -11.82 -13.86 11.03
N THR A 16 -11.58 -13.63 9.76
CA THR A 16 -10.94 -14.59 8.84
C THR A 16 -9.41 -14.50 8.80
N LEU A 17 -8.84 -13.35 9.18
CA LEU A 17 -7.39 -13.09 9.17
C LEU A 17 -6.84 -13.07 10.60
N GLY A 18 -5.74 -13.78 10.84
CA GLY A 18 -4.97 -13.68 12.08
C GLY A 18 -3.96 -12.53 12.06
N THR A 19 -3.29 -12.28 13.18
CA THR A 19 -2.21 -11.27 13.26
C THR A 19 -1.09 -11.56 12.26
N PHE A 20 -0.68 -12.81 12.15
CA PHE A 20 0.36 -13.23 11.20
C PHE A 20 -0.09 -13.00 9.75
N ASP A 21 -1.37 -13.28 9.42
CA ASP A 21 -1.91 -13.01 8.09
C ASP A 21 -1.91 -11.50 7.77
N SER A 22 -2.19 -10.66 8.77
CA SER A 22 -2.11 -9.19 8.62
C SER A 22 -0.67 -8.72 8.32
N ILE A 23 0.35 -9.32 8.95
CA ILE A 23 1.77 -9.06 8.64
C ILE A 23 2.08 -9.47 7.21
N VAL A 24 1.69 -10.70 6.83
CA VAL A 24 1.91 -11.21 5.47
C VAL A 24 1.21 -10.34 4.43
N MET A 25 0.00 -9.85 4.71
CA MET A 25 -0.71 -8.91 3.83
C MET A 25 0.03 -7.58 3.69
N ALA A 26 0.55 -7.03 4.78
CA ALA A 26 1.33 -5.79 4.73
C ALA A 26 2.61 -5.95 3.91
N VAL A 27 3.36 -7.04 4.11
CA VAL A 27 4.56 -7.33 3.32
C VAL A 27 4.23 -7.60 1.86
N ALA A 28 3.18 -8.39 1.59
CA ALA A 28 2.72 -8.66 0.22
C ALA A 28 2.24 -7.39 -0.50
N GLY A 29 1.63 -6.46 0.24
CA GLY A 29 1.23 -5.14 -0.27
C GLY A 29 2.42 -4.29 -0.70
N CYS A 30 3.51 -4.31 0.05
CA CYS A 30 4.77 -3.67 -0.35
C CYS A 30 5.39 -4.32 -1.59
N GLY A 31 5.06 -5.58 -1.91
CA GLY A 31 5.57 -6.30 -3.07
C GLY A 31 7.09 -6.34 -3.15
N PRO A 32 7.83 -6.94 -2.18
CA PRO A 32 9.26 -6.69 -2.02
C PRO A 32 10.08 -6.91 -3.29
N ALA A 33 9.90 -8.02 -3.99
CA ALA A 33 10.70 -8.30 -5.18
C ALA A 33 10.30 -7.43 -6.39
N TYR A 34 9.00 -7.15 -6.56
CA TYR A 34 8.52 -6.20 -7.57
C TYR A 34 9.05 -4.79 -7.30
N THR A 35 8.94 -4.33 -6.06
CA THR A 35 9.37 -2.99 -5.68
C THR A 35 10.87 -2.81 -5.84
N VAL A 36 11.67 -3.81 -5.47
CA VAL A 36 13.12 -3.83 -5.76
C VAL A 36 13.37 -3.68 -7.26
N ALA A 37 12.67 -4.46 -8.09
CA ALA A 37 12.84 -4.39 -9.55
C ALA A 37 12.46 -3.01 -10.13
N ALA A 38 11.38 -2.42 -9.64
CA ALA A 38 10.83 -1.18 -10.17
C ALA A 38 11.53 0.09 -9.65
N THR A 39 11.98 0.09 -8.38
CA THR A 39 12.41 1.33 -7.72
C THR A 39 13.91 1.45 -7.49
N ILE A 40 14.62 0.35 -7.28
CA ILE A 40 16.07 0.41 -6.99
C ILE A 40 16.88 0.96 -8.15
N PRO A 41 16.64 0.59 -9.44
CA PRO A 41 17.34 1.21 -10.55
C PRO A 41 17.10 2.71 -10.64
N ALA A 42 15.85 3.15 -10.48
CA ALA A 42 15.50 4.56 -10.49
C ALA A 42 16.17 5.32 -9.34
N LEU A 43 16.21 4.72 -8.14
CA LEU A 43 16.87 5.31 -6.97
C LEU A 43 18.38 5.42 -7.19
N ILE A 44 19.03 4.37 -7.67
CA ILE A 44 20.50 4.37 -7.98
C ILE A 44 20.81 5.37 -9.10
N ALA A 45 19.97 5.48 -10.12
CA ALA A 45 20.13 6.48 -11.18
C ALA A 45 20.09 7.90 -10.61
N THR A 46 19.20 8.16 -9.64
CA THR A 46 18.97 9.49 -9.06
C THR A 46 20.04 9.90 -8.04
N VAL A 47 20.40 8.99 -7.10
CA VAL A 47 21.25 9.32 -5.95
C VAL A 47 22.49 8.44 -5.81
N GLY A 48 22.71 7.52 -6.76
CA GLY A 48 23.90 6.67 -6.79
C GLY A 48 24.11 5.86 -5.52
N VAL A 49 25.33 5.92 -4.98
CA VAL A 49 25.73 5.20 -3.76
C VAL A 49 25.01 5.67 -2.50
N ALA A 50 24.33 6.82 -2.53
CA ALA A 50 23.49 7.32 -1.42
C ALA A 50 22.11 6.66 -1.35
N SER A 51 21.77 5.73 -2.25
CA SER A 51 20.48 5.04 -2.27
C SER A 51 20.11 4.38 -0.93
N PRO A 52 21.01 3.67 -0.22
CA PRO A 52 20.72 3.12 1.10
C PRO A 52 20.40 4.20 2.16
N ALA A 53 21.06 5.37 2.07
CA ALA A 53 20.82 6.50 2.96
C ALA A 53 19.42 7.07 2.77
N VAL A 54 18.99 7.27 1.53
CA VAL A 54 17.62 7.73 1.22
C VAL A 54 16.58 6.76 1.77
N LEU A 55 16.77 5.45 1.57
CA LEU A 55 15.88 4.45 2.12
C LEU A 55 15.84 4.53 3.66
N LEU A 56 17.00 4.63 4.33
CA LEU A 56 17.07 4.75 5.78
C LEU A 56 16.35 6.01 6.28
N TYR A 57 16.63 7.16 5.69
CA TYR A 57 16.06 8.43 6.14
C TYR A 57 14.56 8.49 5.92
N CYS A 58 14.06 7.94 4.81
CA CYS A 58 12.62 7.87 4.54
C CYS A 58 11.89 6.80 5.37
N ALA A 59 12.58 5.76 5.85
CA ALA A 59 11.98 4.77 6.74
C ALA A 59 11.58 5.37 8.10
N ILE A 60 12.30 6.38 8.58
CA ILE A 60 12.01 7.04 9.86
C ILE A 60 10.62 7.71 9.84
N PRO A 61 10.32 8.67 8.93
CA PRO A 61 9.00 9.27 8.85
C PRO A 61 7.92 8.25 8.45
N MET A 62 8.23 7.26 7.59
CA MET A 62 7.28 6.21 7.22
C MET A 62 6.87 5.35 8.44
N THR A 63 7.81 5.03 9.34
CA THR A 63 7.49 4.37 10.61
C THR A 63 6.55 5.23 11.46
N GLY A 64 6.72 6.56 11.45
CA GLY A 64 5.79 7.49 12.09
C GLY A 64 4.36 7.39 11.54
N ILE A 65 4.22 7.27 10.22
CA ILE A 65 2.91 7.04 9.58
C ILE A 65 2.34 5.66 9.97
N ALA A 66 3.17 4.61 10.01
CA ALA A 66 2.73 3.28 10.44
C ALA A 66 2.24 3.28 11.90
N LEU A 67 2.89 4.04 12.79
CA LEU A 67 2.42 4.26 14.14
C LEU A 67 1.08 5.00 14.16
N ALA A 68 0.90 6.03 13.32
CA ALA A 68 -0.37 6.74 13.19
C ALA A 68 -1.51 5.80 12.81
N PHE A 69 -1.32 4.98 11.77
CA PHE A 69 -2.30 3.98 11.33
C PHE A 69 -2.62 2.97 12.44
N ARG A 70 -1.61 2.51 13.17
CA ARG A 70 -1.79 1.61 14.32
C ARG A 70 -2.67 2.24 15.40
N HIS A 71 -2.40 3.50 15.76
CA HIS A 71 -3.15 4.18 16.83
C HIS A 71 -4.58 4.52 16.39
N LEU A 72 -4.79 4.99 15.16
CA LEU A 72 -6.11 5.27 14.63
C LEU A 72 -6.95 4.02 14.46
N GLY A 73 -6.36 2.94 13.95
CA GLY A 73 -7.06 1.69 13.78
C GLY A 73 -7.46 0.99 15.09
N ARG A 74 -6.77 1.28 16.21
CA ARG A 74 -7.20 0.86 17.55
C ARG A 74 -8.43 1.61 18.03
N LEU A 75 -8.55 2.90 17.64
CA LEU A 75 -9.72 3.72 17.98
C LEU A 75 -10.95 3.38 17.14
N ASP A 76 -10.76 3.07 15.85
CA ASP A 76 -11.85 2.85 14.90
C ASP A 76 -11.49 1.77 13.89
N VAL A 77 -12.13 0.61 14.03
CA VAL A 77 -12.00 -0.52 13.09
C VAL A 77 -12.90 -0.25 11.89
N ASN A 78 -12.31 0.17 10.76
CA ASN A 78 -13.04 0.57 9.57
C ASN A 78 -12.30 0.19 8.29
N ALA A 79 -12.97 -0.49 7.35
CA ALA A 79 -12.41 -0.89 6.07
C ALA A 79 -11.95 0.30 5.20
N GLY A 80 -12.51 1.50 5.44
CA GLY A 80 -12.10 2.74 4.80
C GLY A 80 -10.78 3.31 5.33
N ALA A 81 -10.27 2.80 6.47
CA ALA A 81 -9.01 3.26 7.09
C ALA A 81 -8.92 4.80 7.16
N SER A 82 -7.92 5.41 6.49
CA SER A 82 -7.71 6.86 6.49
C SER A 82 -8.93 7.67 6.09
N TYR A 83 -9.78 7.18 5.16
CA TYR A 83 -11.05 7.79 4.79
C TYR A 83 -11.94 8.08 6.01
N ALA A 84 -12.11 7.07 6.88
CA ALA A 84 -12.97 7.19 8.05
C ALA A 84 -12.31 7.99 9.17
N TRP A 85 -11.03 7.69 9.44
CA TRP A 85 -10.29 8.30 10.56
C TRP A 85 -10.08 9.80 10.38
N VAL A 86 -9.65 10.24 9.17
CA VAL A 86 -9.45 11.65 8.85
C VAL A 86 -10.77 12.43 8.92
N ALA A 87 -11.88 11.84 8.45
CA ALA A 87 -13.19 12.47 8.54
C ALA A 87 -13.64 12.72 9.97
N ARG A 88 -13.37 11.76 10.88
CA ARG A 88 -13.80 11.80 12.28
C ARG A 88 -12.87 12.59 13.18
N THR A 89 -11.67 12.97 12.70
CA THR A 89 -10.66 13.67 13.50
C THR A 89 -10.38 15.08 13.02
N LEU A 90 -10.23 15.25 11.72
CA LEU A 90 -9.90 16.53 11.11
C LEU A 90 -11.13 17.18 10.49
N HIS A 91 -11.55 16.69 9.32
CA HIS A 91 -12.69 17.22 8.60
C HIS A 91 -13.23 16.20 7.59
N PRO A 92 -14.55 16.03 7.42
CA PRO A 92 -15.11 15.02 6.52
C PRO A 92 -14.72 15.21 5.04
N PHE A 93 -14.49 16.44 4.59
CA PHE A 93 -13.99 16.69 3.22
C PHE A 93 -12.58 16.14 3.02
N LEU A 94 -11.69 16.36 4.00
CA LEU A 94 -10.32 15.80 3.96
C LEU A 94 -10.36 14.27 4.05
N GLY A 95 -11.27 13.72 4.85
CA GLY A 95 -11.48 12.27 4.93
C GLY A 95 -11.92 11.68 3.60
N PHE A 96 -12.89 12.32 2.94
CA PHE A 96 -13.33 11.90 1.62
C PHE A 96 -12.17 11.91 0.61
N LEU A 97 -11.42 13.02 0.53
CA LEU A 97 -10.28 13.15 -0.38
C LEU A 97 -9.15 12.17 -0.04
N SER A 98 -8.93 11.86 1.24
CA SER A 98 -7.97 10.83 1.66
C SER A 98 -8.33 9.44 1.13
N GLY A 99 -9.61 9.03 1.25
CA GLY A 99 -10.09 7.77 0.68
C GLY A 99 -10.07 7.77 -0.84
N TRP A 100 -10.46 8.87 -1.47
CA TRP A 100 -10.41 9.03 -2.92
C TRP A 100 -9.00 8.92 -3.46
N ALA A 101 -8.02 9.60 -2.83
CA ALA A 101 -6.62 9.51 -3.18
C ALA A 101 -6.10 8.06 -3.13
N LEU A 102 -6.46 7.30 -2.10
CA LEU A 102 -6.10 5.90 -1.99
C LEU A 102 -6.71 5.05 -3.12
N VAL A 103 -8.00 5.23 -3.44
CA VAL A 103 -8.66 4.49 -4.52
C VAL A 103 -8.01 4.80 -5.86
N VAL A 104 -7.70 6.08 -6.14
CA VAL A 104 -7.02 6.50 -7.36
C VAL A 104 -5.60 5.94 -7.42
N ALA A 105 -4.83 6.06 -6.32
CA ALA A 105 -3.47 5.53 -6.25
C ALA A 105 -3.43 4.02 -6.54
N ALA A 106 -4.28 3.25 -5.86
CA ALA A 106 -4.33 1.80 -6.05
C ALA A 106 -4.80 1.42 -7.47
N THR A 107 -5.76 2.16 -8.04
CA THR A 107 -6.23 1.92 -9.42
C THR A 107 -5.13 2.24 -10.45
N ALA A 108 -4.43 3.37 -10.31
CA ALA A 108 -3.32 3.73 -11.18
C ALA A 108 -2.15 2.74 -11.06
N PHE A 109 -1.86 2.27 -9.84
CA PHE A 109 -0.88 1.22 -9.61
C PHE A 109 -1.25 -0.09 -10.33
N LEU A 110 -2.51 -0.53 -10.26
CA LEU A 110 -2.96 -1.73 -10.98
C LEU A 110 -2.67 -1.63 -12.48
N VAL A 111 -2.90 -0.45 -13.07
CA VAL A 111 -2.59 -0.20 -14.50
C VAL A 111 -1.09 -0.29 -14.75
N SER A 112 -0.28 0.41 -13.94
CA SER A 112 1.17 0.48 -14.13
C SER A 112 1.90 -0.84 -13.87
N ALA A 113 1.39 -1.68 -12.96
CA ALA A 113 1.98 -2.96 -12.61
C ALA A 113 1.65 -4.09 -13.61
N THR A 114 0.60 -3.92 -14.43
CA THR A 114 0.11 -4.97 -15.34
C THR A 114 1.10 -5.30 -16.44
N LEU A 115 1.69 -4.31 -17.12
CA LEU A 115 2.67 -4.53 -18.19
C LEU A 115 3.96 -5.18 -17.65
N PRO A 116 4.59 -4.68 -16.59
CA PRO A 116 5.76 -5.34 -15.98
C PRO A 116 5.48 -6.79 -15.55
N ALA A 117 4.25 -7.12 -15.09
CA ALA A 117 3.88 -8.49 -14.75
C ALA A 117 3.98 -9.43 -15.96
N GLY A 118 3.48 -8.98 -17.10
CA GLY A 118 3.58 -9.72 -18.35
C GLY A 118 5.03 -9.89 -18.81
N SER A 119 5.79 -8.80 -18.86
CA SER A 119 7.20 -8.82 -19.28
C SER A 119 8.04 -9.73 -18.38
N ALA A 120 7.91 -9.63 -17.05
CA ALA A 120 8.64 -10.50 -16.12
C ALA A 120 8.27 -11.98 -16.29
N THR A 121 6.98 -12.29 -16.55
CA THR A 121 6.54 -13.67 -16.80
C THR A 121 7.17 -14.23 -18.07
N LEU A 122 7.23 -13.46 -19.14
CA LEU A 122 7.83 -13.86 -20.41
C LEU A 122 9.36 -13.96 -20.32
N ALA A 123 10.00 -13.11 -19.51
CA ALA A 123 11.44 -13.15 -19.28
C ALA A 123 11.91 -14.46 -18.63
N LEU A 124 11.04 -15.15 -17.89
CA LEU A 124 11.35 -16.51 -17.39
C LEU A 124 11.54 -17.54 -18.52
N VAL A 125 10.89 -17.33 -19.66
CA VAL A 125 10.97 -18.22 -20.83
C VAL A 125 12.08 -17.76 -21.76
N SER A 126 12.01 -16.50 -22.22
CA SER A 126 13.00 -15.89 -23.12
C SER A 126 12.98 -14.37 -23.01
N PRO A 127 14.16 -13.70 -22.95
CA PRO A 127 14.26 -12.25 -23.03
C PRO A 127 13.60 -11.67 -24.30
N ASP A 128 13.71 -12.36 -25.44
CA ASP A 128 13.13 -11.92 -26.71
C ASP A 128 11.60 -11.83 -26.63
N LEU A 129 10.97 -12.82 -25.97
CA LEU A 129 9.52 -12.79 -25.74
C LEU A 129 9.10 -11.63 -24.82
N ALA A 130 9.91 -11.32 -23.81
CA ALA A 130 9.65 -10.19 -22.91
C ALA A 130 9.71 -8.84 -23.62
N ALA A 131 10.51 -8.71 -24.68
CA ALA A 131 10.61 -7.51 -25.51
C ALA A 131 9.39 -7.29 -26.43
N HIS A 132 8.57 -8.30 -26.65
CA HIS A 132 7.34 -8.18 -27.43
C HIS A 132 6.21 -7.52 -26.62
N THR A 133 6.09 -6.20 -26.71
CA THR A 133 5.11 -5.40 -25.94
C THR A 133 3.69 -5.92 -26.02
N GLY A 134 3.23 -6.35 -27.22
CA GLY A 134 1.88 -6.90 -27.40
C GLY A 134 1.63 -8.18 -26.61
N LEU A 135 2.61 -9.10 -26.61
CA LEU A 135 2.55 -10.34 -25.84
C LEU A 135 2.63 -10.07 -24.33
N ALA A 136 3.54 -9.19 -23.91
CA ALA A 136 3.65 -8.77 -22.52
C ALA A 136 2.36 -8.11 -22.01
N THR A 137 1.73 -7.28 -22.84
CA THR A 137 0.41 -6.69 -22.56
C THR A 137 -0.67 -7.77 -22.38
N ALA A 138 -0.73 -8.76 -23.26
CA ALA A 138 -1.72 -9.83 -23.17
C ALA A 138 -1.53 -10.71 -21.93
N VAL A 139 -0.30 -11.10 -21.62
CA VAL A 139 0.03 -11.91 -20.43
C VAL A 139 -0.23 -11.11 -19.15
N GLY A 140 0.15 -9.83 -19.11
CA GLY A 140 -0.15 -8.95 -17.99
C GLY A 140 -1.65 -8.78 -17.76
N ALA A 141 -2.43 -8.51 -18.82
CA ALA A 141 -3.88 -8.47 -18.73
C ALA A 141 -4.47 -9.79 -18.21
N GLY A 142 -3.92 -10.92 -18.62
CA GLY A 142 -4.28 -12.25 -18.10
C GLY A 142 -4.10 -12.36 -16.59
N TRP A 143 -2.94 -11.94 -16.07
CA TRP A 143 -2.68 -11.89 -14.63
C TRP A 143 -3.64 -10.96 -13.91
N PHE A 144 -3.86 -9.75 -14.45
CA PHE A 144 -4.78 -8.79 -13.86
C PHE A 144 -6.22 -9.35 -13.78
N LEU A 145 -6.73 -9.92 -14.87
CA LEU A 145 -8.08 -10.51 -14.91
C LEU A 145 -8.20 -11.72 -13.97
N LEU A 146 -7.16 -12.54 -13.87
CA LEU A 146 -7.12 -13.64 -12.92
C LEU A 146 -7.24 -13.15 -11.48
N MET A 147 -6.44 -12.13 -11.09
CA MET A 147 -6.49 -11.58 -9.74
C MET A 147 -7.80 -10.83 -9.48
N ALA A 148 -8.35 -10.11 -10.45
CA ALA A 148 -9.66 -9.48 -10.34
C ALA A 148 -10.78 -10.53 -10.13
N GLY A 149 -10.72 -11.64 -10.82
CA GLY A 149 -11.60 -12.78 -10.62
C GLY A 149 -11.48 -13.38 -9.22
N VAL A 150 -10.25 -13.63 -8.76
CA VAL A 150 -9.97 -14.13 -7.41
C VAL A 150 -10.58 -13.23 -6.34
N VAL A 151 -10.38 -11.92 -6.44
CA VAL A 151 -10.90 -10.95 -5.47
C VAL A 151 -12.43 -10.83 -5.57
N ALA A 152 -12.99 -10.80 -6.77
CA ALA A 152 -14.44 -10.67 -6.99
C ALA A 152 -15.22 -11.88 -6.46
N LEU A 153 -14.73 -13.08 -6.74
CA LEU A 153 -15.34 -14.33 -6.31
C LEU A 153 -15.15 -14.63 -4.81
N GLY A 154 -14.38 -13.79 -4.11
CA GLY A 154 -14.01 -14.09 -2.73
C GLY A 154 -13.17 -15.35 -2.60
N ALA A 155 -12.70 -15.89 -3.73
CA ALA A 155 -11.70 -16.94 -3.80
C ALA A 155 -10.39 -16.30 -3.36
N ARG A 156 -10.21 -16.17 -2.05
CA ARG A 156 -8.94 -15.69 -1.51
C ARG A 156 -7.87 -16.70 -1.89
N ILE A 157 -6.77 -16.20 -2.42
CA ILE A 157 -5.54 -16.98 -2.34
C ILE A 157 -5.46 -17.47 -0.89
N SER A 158 -5.43 -18.79 -0.70
CA SER A 158 -5.40 -19.38 0.65
C SER A 158 -4.39 -18.61 1.51
N PRO A 159 -4.69 -18.32 2.79
CA PRO A 159 -3.68 -17.72 3.67
C PRO A 159 -2.36 -18.49 3.65
N TYR A 160 -2.42 -19.80 3.50
CA TYR A 160 -1.24 -20.64 3.34
C TYR A 160 -0.49 -20.33 2.04
N THR A 161 -1.17 -20.30 0.90
CA THR A 161 -0.54 -19.98 -0.41
C THR A 161 0.10 -18.60 -0.39
N ARG A 162 -0.57 -17.60 0.19
CA ARG A 162 -0.02 -16.25 0.32
C ARG A 162 1.22 -16.21 1.21
N ARG A 163 1.21 -16.93 2.35
CA ARG A 163 2.39 -17.08 3.22
C ARG A 163 3.56 -17.71 2.47
N VAL A 164 3.29 -18.75 1.65
CA VAL A 164 4.31 -19.39 0.82
C VAL A 164 4.84 -18.43 -0.24
N LEU A 165 3.98 -17.76 -1.01
CA LEU A 165 4.40 -16.81 -2.04
C LEU A 165 5.25 -15.68 -1.46
N THR A 166 4.77 -15.06 -0.37
CA THR A 166 5.51 -13.98 0.32
C THR A 166 6.79 -14.50 0.96
N GLY A 167 6.76 -15.68 1.57
CA GLY A 167 7.95 -16.30 2.18
C GLY A 167 9.02 -16.64 1.14
N VAL A 168 8.64 -17.26 0.03
CA VAL A 168 9.59 -17.64 -1.05
C VAL A 168 10.28 -16.40 -1.62
N GLN A 169 9.55 -15.34 -1.96
CA GLN A 169 10.16 -14.13 -2.49
C GLN A 169 11.13 -13.46 -1.49
N LEU A 170 10.77 -13.40 -0.19
CA LEU A 170 11.64 -12.85 0.84
C LEU A 170 12.91 -13.68 1.02
N VAL A 171 12.76 -15.01 1.07
CA VAL A 171 13.92 -15.94 1.18
C VAL A 171 14.83 -15.79 -0.03
N LEU A 172 14.29 -15.71 -1.24
CA LEU A 172 15.08 -15.50 -2.46
C LEU A 172 15.84 -14.16 -2.39
N LEU A 173 15.14 -13.05 -2.10
CA LEU A 173 15.80 -11.74 -2.02
C LEU A 173 16.92 -11.71 -0.97
N LEU A 174 16.66 -12.24 0.22
CA LEU A 174 17.66 -12.27 1.29
C LEU A 174 18.80 -13.23 0.98
N ALA A 175 18.52 -14.40 0.42
CA ALA A 175 19.56 -15.36 0.02
C ALA A 175 20.47 -14.76 -1.05
N PHE A 176 19.91 -14.07 -2.06
CA PHE A 176 20.71 -13.38 -3.07
C PHE A 176 21.51 -12.21 -2.49
N ALA A 177 20.90 -11.41 -1.59
CA ALA A 177 21.61 -10.32 -0.94
C ALA A 177 22.79 -10.82 -0.08
N VAL A 178 22.58 -11.86 0.71
CA VAL A 178 23.65 -12.48 1.53
C VAL A 178 24.73 -13.11 0.64
N ALA A 179 24.35 -13.85 -0.39
CA ALA A 179 25.28 -14.46 -1.32
C ALA A 179 26.09 -13.40 -2.10
N ALA A 180 25.46 -12.29 -2.50
CA ALA A 180 26.13 -11.17 -3.14
C ALA A 180 27.17 -10.51 -2.23
N LEU A 181 26.82 -10.29 -0.94
CA LEU A 181 27.71 -9.69 0.04
C LEU A 181 28.89 -10.63 0.44
N ALA A 182 28.71 -11.95 0.29
CA ALA A 182 29.73 -12.95 0.61
C ALA A 182 30.64 -13.27 -0.58
N LYS A 183 30.37 -12.70 -1.76
CA LYS A 183 31.12 -13.01 -2.98
C LYS A 183 32.37 -12.13 -3.12
N ASP A 184 33.43 -12.68 -3.62
CA ASP A 184 34.66 -11.95 -4.00
C ASP A 184 34.46 -11.23 -5.36
N GLY A 185 35.26 -10.17 -5.61
CA GLY A 185 35.21 -9.44 -6.87
C GLY A 185 34.18 -8.32 -6.89
N ASN A 186 34.03 -7.64 -5.77
CA ASN A 186 33.11 -6.51 -5.59
C ASN A 186 33.46 -5.35 -6.55
N ALA A 187 32.40 -4.77 -7.17
CA ALA A 187 32.53 -3.58 -8.01
C ALA A 187 32.76 -2.30 -7.18
N ALA A 188 32.29 -2.29 -5.93
CA ALA A 188 32.48 -1.19 -5.00
C ALA A 188 32.78 -1.69 -3.59
N GLU A 189 33.68 -0.99 -2.89
CA GLU A 189 33.93 -1.24 -1.46
C GLU A 189 32.88 -0.53 -0.61
N PHE A 190 32.35 -1.25 0.39
CA PHE A 190 31.39 -0.66 1.32
C PHE A 190 32.01 0.49 2.11
N SER A 191 31.33 1.62 2.16
CA SER A 191 31.71 2.77 2.99
C SER A 191 30.55 3.27 3.80
N LEU A 192 30.78 3.52 5.10
CA LEU A 192 29.80 4.19 5.97
C LEU A 192 29.46 5.61 5.46
N SER A 193 30.35 6.22 4.66
CA SER A 193 30.07 7.53 4.05
C SER A 193 28.84 7.52 3.15
N TRP A 194 28.44 6.35 2.60
CA TRP A 194 27.22 6.22 1.79
C TRP A 194 25.93 6.63 2.55
N PHE A 195 25.98 6.58 3.88
CA PHE A 195 24.90 7.03 4.74
C PHE A 195 25.05 8.51 5.17
N GLY A 196 26.09 9.19 4.70
CA GLY A 196 26.30 10.61 4.95
C GLY A 196 25.58 11.50 3.94
N PHE A 197 25.40 12.78 4.30
CA PHE A 197 24.79 13.78 3.40
C PHE A 197 25.75 14.27 2.32
N GLY A 198 27.04 13.94 2.38
CA GLY A 198 28.07 14.42 1.42
C GLY A 198 27.98 13.83 0.02
N HIS A 199 27.12 12.82 -0.20
CA HIS A 199 26.88 12.23 -1.52
C HIS A 199 25.66 12.81 -2.24
N PHE A 200 24.97 13.78 -1.64
CA PHE A 200 23.87 14.47 -2.27
C PHE A 200 24.37 15.75 -2.92
N ASP A 201 24.15 15.87 -4.23
CA ASP A 201 24.47 17.08 -5.01
C ASP A 201 23.33 18.08 -4.86
N ALA A 202 23.38 18.90 -3.81
CA ALA A 202 22.32 19.81 -3.43
C ALA A 202 21.01 19.13 -2.96
N SER A 203 20.04 19.96 -2.51
CA SER A 203 18.75 19.50 -1.98
C SER A 203 17.88 18.73 -2.99
N HIS A 204 18.12 18.93 -4.28
CA HIS A 204 17.32 18.32 -5.34
C HIS A 204 17.47 16.81 -5.46
N SER A 205 18.67 16.28 -5.35
CA SER A 205 18.88 14.82 -5.47
C SER A 205 18.24 14.05 -4.31
N PHE A 206 18.29 14.58 -3.09
CA PHE A 206 17.60 13.95 -1.95
C PHE A 206 16.08 13.96 -2.13
N VAL A 207 15.49 15.07 -2.58
CA VAL A 207 14.02 15.16 -2.81
C VAL A 207 13.57 14.16 -3.85
N ALA A 208 14.25 14.08 -4.98
CA ALA A 208 13.93 13.13 -6.03
C ALA A 208 14.06 11.67 -5.54
N GLY A 209 15.11 11.36 -4.79
CA GLY A 209 15.28 10.04 -4.15
C GLY A 209 14.20 9.74 -3.12
N ALA A 210 13.81 10.73 -2.30
CA ALA A 210 12.76 10.59 -1.29
C ALA A 210 11.38 10.31 -1.89
N LEU A 211 11.06 10.90 -3.05
CA LEU A 211 9.84 10.59 -3.82
C LEU A 211 9.77 9.13 -4.20
N ILE A 212 10.88 8.58 -4.74
CA ILE A 212 10.98 7.16 -5.08
C ILE A 212 10.85 6.30 -3.81
N ALA A 213 11.51 6.69 -2.71
CA ALA A 213 11.47 5.95 -1.46
C ALA A 213 10.06 5.93 -0.83
N VAL A 214 9.28 7.01 -0.92
CA VAL A 214 7.88 7.03 -0.45
C VAL A 214 7.04 5.99 -1.18
N PHE A 215 7.19 5.89 -2.50
CA PHE A 215 6.54 4.84 -3.28
C PHE A 215 7.08 3.45 -2.92
N THR A 216 8.40 3.31 -2.74
CA THR A 216 9.05 2.05 -2.34
C THR A 216 8.48 1.47 -1.05
N TYR A 217 8.08 2.32 -0.10
CA TYR A 217 7.50 1.90 1.18
C TYR A 217 5.98 1.79 1.18
N TRP A 218 5.31 2.00 0.06
CA TRP A 218 3.84 1.95 0.01
C TRP A 218 3.30 0.51 0.01
N GLY A 219 2.03 0.36 0.41
CA GLY A 219 1.24 -0.87 0.29
C GLY A 219 1.06 -1.66 1.60
N TRP A 220 1.90 -1.44 2.63
CA TRP A 220 1.75 -2.08 3.94
C TRP A 220 0.41 -1.74 4.62
N ASP A 221 -0.16 -0.61 4.29
CA ASP A 221 -1.40 -0.08 4.87
C ASP A 221 -2.65 -0.82 4.39
N VAL A 222 -2.56 -1.72 3.41
CA VAL A 222 -3.62 -2.68 3.05
C VAL A 222 -4.09 -3.47 4.27
N ALA A 223 -3.19 -3.78 5.21
CA ALA A 223 -3.54 -4.43 6.47
C ALA A 223 -4.60 -3.65 7.25
N SER A 224 -4.60 -2.32 7.15
CA SER A 224 -5.59 -1.45 7.79
C SER A 224 -6.95 -1.47 7.08
N ASN A 225 -6.98 -1.60 5.77
CA ASN A 225 -8.24 -1.77 5.02
C ASN A 225 -8.90 -3.13 5.24
N LEU A 226 -8.16 -4.12 5.74
CA LEU A 226 -8.65 -5.44 6.09
C LEU A 226 -9.01 -5.60 7.57
N ASN A 227 -9.08 -4.51 8.31
CA ASN A 227 -9.33 -4.49 9.74
C ASN A 227 -10.62 -5.18 10.16
N GLU A 228 -11.72 -4.92 9.45
CA GLU A 228 -13.03 -5.52 9.71
C GLU A 228 -13.03 -7.05 9.48
N GLU A 229 -12.02 -7.55 8.74
CA GLU A 229 -11.86 -8.97 8.42
C GLU A 229 -10.85 -9.68 9.34
N THR A 230 -10.16 -8.95 10.22
CA THR A 230 -9.07 -9.45 11.05
C THR A 230 -9.56 -9.85 12.45
N ARG A 231 -9.12 -11.02 12.97
CA ARG A 231 -9.45 -11.58 14.30
C ARG A 231 -8.70 -10.93 15.45
N THR A 232 -7.99 -9.87 15.24
CA THR A 232 -7.03 -9.38 16.23
C THR A 232 -7.69 -8.65 17.38
N SER A 233 -7.14 -8.87 18.59
CA SER A 233 -7.43 -8.00 19.73
C SER A 233 -6.99 -6.58 19.41
N ARG A 234 -7.58 -5.57 20.03
CA ARG A 234 -7.17 -4.18 19.87
C ARG A 234 -5.67 -3.96 20.10
N ARG A 235 -5.02 -4.77 20.96
CA ARG A 235 -3.57 -4.68 21.24
C ARG A 235 -2.70 -5.03 20.05
N SER A 236 -3.07 -6.05 19.28
CA SER A 236 -2.32 -6.48 18.08
C SER A 236 -2.68 -5.71 16.81
N PHE A 237 -3.68 -4.82 16.91
CA PHE A 237 -4.13 -4.02 15.79
C PHE A 237 -3.01 -3.12 15.24
N GLY A 238 -2.85 -3.10 13.92
CA GLY A 238 -1.81 -2.29 13.26
C GLY A 238 -0.37 -2.81 13.42
N LEU A 239 -0.13 -3.91 14.16
CA LEU A 239 1.18 -4.56 14.18
C LEU A 239 1.58 -5.06 12.79
N GLY A 240 0.61 -5.52 11.99
CA GLY A 240 0.86 -5.96 10.62
C GLY A 240 1.54 -4.89 9.79
N GLY A 241 0.98 -3.68 9.77
CA GLY A 241 1.57 -2.55 9.04
C GLY A 241 2.95 -2.15 9.55
N LEU A 242 3.11 -2.04 10.87
CA LEU A 242 4.38 -1.65 11.48
C LEU A 242 5.50 -2.66 11.20
N ILE A 243 5.22 -3.96 11.36
CA ILE A 243 6.18 -5.03 11.05
C ILE A 243 6.41 -5.09 9.53
N GLY A 244 5.37 -4.88 8.71
CA GLY A 244 5.48 -4.82 7.25
C GLY A 244 6.48 -3.76 6.80
N VAL A 245 6.39 -2.53 7.33
CA VAL A 245 7.37 -1.46 7.05
C VAL A 245 8.78 -1.86 7.48
N ALA A 246 8.93 -2.43 8.68
CA ALA A 246 10.26 -2.81 9.19
C ALA A 246 10.91 -3.93 8.35
N VAL A 247 10.14 -4.95 7.96
CA VAL A 247 10.63 -6.03 7.09
C VAL A 247 10.98 -5.49 5.71
N SER A 248 10.10 -4.66 5.10
CA SER A 248 10.36 -4.06 3.80
C SER A 248 11.61 -3.18 3.83
N PHE A 249 11.77 -2.35 4.88
CA PHE A 249 12.97 -1.55 5.09
C PHE A 249 14.24 -2.41 5.10
N ALA A 250 14.27 -3.45 5.92
CA ALA A 250 15.44 -4.31 6.04
C ALA A 250 15.80 -4.96 4.69
N VAL A 251 14.79 -5.48 3.97
CA VAL A 251 15.01 -6.11 2.66
C VAL A 251 15.52 -5.10 1.64
N PHE A 252 14.89 -3.92 1.54
CA PHE A 252 15.27 -2.92 0.54
C PHE A 252 16.67 -2.37 0.76
N VAL A 253 17.05 -2.06 2.00
CA VAL A 253 18.40 -1.55 2.32
C VAL A 253 19.44 -2.61 2.07
N VAL A 254 19.24 -3.84 2.59
CA VAL A 254 20.24 -4.92 2.43
C VAL A 254 20.40 -5.31 0.96
N PHE A 255 19.29 -5.40 0.21
CA PHE A 255 19.35 -5.72 -1.21
C PHE A 255 20.02 -4.62 -2.04
N THR A 256 19.73 -3.34 -1.74
CA THR A 256 20.35 -2.19 -2.40
C THR A 256 21.86 -2.14 -2.13
N LEU A 257 22.28 -2.36 -0.89
CA LEU A 257 23.69 -2.46 -0.52
C LEU A 257 24.38 -3.59 -1.28
N ALA A 258 23.80 -4.79 -1.28
CA ALA A 258 24.31 -5.94 -1.98
C ALA A 258 24.45 -5.70 -3.49
N THR A 259 23.47 -5.01 -4.09
CA THR A 259 23.49 -4.64 -5.52
C THR A 259 24.66 -3.69 -5.81
N ILE A 260 24.80 -2.60 -5.03
CA ILE A 260 25.86 -1.61 -5.26
C ILE A 260 27.25 -2.22 -5.04
N ILE A 261 27.40 -3.04 -4.01
CA ILE A 261 28.69 -3.67 -3.70
C ILE A 261 29.08 -4.64 -4.81
N LEU A 262 28.20 -5.55 -5.23
CA LEU A 262 28.55 -6.62 -6.16
C LEU A 262 28.68 -6.15 -7.61
N ILE A 263 27.70 -5.40 -8.13
CA ILE A 263 27.66 -5.03 -9.57
C ILE A 263 27.92 -3.54 -9.82
N GLY A 264 27.89 -2.69 -8.79
CA GLY A 264 28.12 -1.26 -8.90
C GLY A 264 26.90 -0.46 -9.38
N THR A 265 27.00 0.86 -9.29
CA THR A 265 25.92 1.77 -9.74
C THR A 265 25.84 1.86 -11.25
N ASP A 266 26.95 1.72 -11.97
CA ASP A 266 27.00 1.93 -13.42
C ASP A 266 26.34 0.77 -14.17
N ALA A 267 26.56 -0.48 -13.74
CA ALA A 267 25.89 -1.63 -14.32
C ALA A 267 24.35 -1.55 -14.19
N VAL A 268 23.86 -0.99 -13.06
CA VAL A 268 22.41 -0.76 -12.86
C VAL A 268 21.89 0.35 -13.77
N ARG A 269 22.66 1.44 -13.98
CA ARG A 269 22.31 2.56 -14.87
C ARG A 269 22.28 2.16 -16.34
N GLU A 270 23.24 1.31 -16.76
CA GLU A 270 23.33 0.82 -18.13
C GLU A 270 22.20 -0.15 -18.49
N ASN A 271 21.75 -0.95 -17.52
CA ASN A 271 20.68 -1.94 -17.74
C ASN A 271 19.64 -1.93 -16.60
N PRO A 272 18.84 -0.85 -16.47
CA PRO A 272 17.88 -0.71 -15.37
C PRO A 272 16.79 -1.79 -15.39
N ASP A 273 16.33 -2.20 -16.56
CA ASP A 273 15.25 -3.21 -16.69
C ASP A 273 15.76 -4.64 -16.48
N GLY A 274 17.03 -4.90 -16.76
CA GLY A 274 17.66 -6.22 -16.66
C GLY A 274 18.58 -6.40 -15.46
N PHE A 275 18.73 -5.41 -14.57
CA PHE A 275 19.72 -5.44 -13.49
C PHE A 275 19.56 -6.64 -12.55
N LEU A 276 18.34 -7.12 -12.32
CA LEU A 276 18.10 -8.32 -11.51
C LEU A 276 18.68 -9.58 -12.17
N SER A 277 18.61 -9.68 -13.50
CA SER A 277 19.27 -10.79 -14.22
C SER A 277 20.77 -10.68 -14.09
N VAL A 278 21.35 -9.48 -14.27
CA VAL A 278 22.79 -9.22 -14.11
C VAL A 278 23.23 -9.56 -12.69
N LEU A 279 22.54 -9.06 -11.67
CA LEU A 279 22.84 -9.36 -10.27
C LEU A 279 22.72 -10.85 -9.97
N GLY A 280 21.64 -11.47 -10.42
CA GLY A 280 21.37 -12.88 -10.20
C GLY A 280 22.43 -13.77 -10.83
N ASP A 281 22.81 -13.51 -12.06
CA ASP A 281 23.85 -14.27 -12.79
C ASP A 281 25.25 -13.97 -12.24
N ALA A 282 25.50 -12.77 -11.70
CA ALA A 282 26.70 -12.47 -10.95
C ALA A 282 26.83 -13.33 -9.68
N VAL A 283 25.71 -13.65 -9.00
CA VAL A 283 25.70 -14.53 -7.82
C VAL A 283 25.77 -16.01 -8.23
N TRP A 284 24.82 -16.45 -9.08
CA TRP A 284 24.72 -17.85 -9.56
C TRP A 284 24.58 -17.87 -11.08
N PRO A 285 25.67 -18.08 -11.81
CA PRO A 285 25.66 -18.07 -13.27
C PRO A 285 24.64 -19.03 -13.88
N GLY A 286 23.83 -18.52 -14.83
CA GLY A 286 22.85 -19.28 -15.61
C GLY A 286 21.49 -19.49 -14.95
N TRP A 287 21.38 -19.46 -13.62
CA TRP A 287 20.09 -19.67 -12.92
C TRP A 287 19.67 -18.50 -12.04
N GLY A 288 20.65 -17.74 -11.56
CA GLY A 288 20.40 -16.69 -10.56
C GLY A 288 19.44 -15.61 -11.07
N GLY A 289 19.62 -15.12 -12.29
CA GLY A 289 18.74 -14.14 -12.91
C GLY A 289 17.31 -14.64 -13.00
N ARG A 290 17.11 -15.89 -13.43
CA ARG A 290 15.76 -16.49 -13.52
C ARG A 290 15.08 -16.62 -12.17
N LEU A 291 15.82 -16.97 -11.11
CA LEU A 291 15.27 -17.07 -9.75
C LEU A 291 14.82 -15.71 -9.21
N LEU A 292 15.58 -14.64 -9.45
CA LEU A 292 15.18 -13.30 -9.08
C LEU A 292 13.96 -12.82 -9.88
N VAL A 293 13.92 -13.07 -11.19
CA VAL A 293 12.74 -12.77 -12.01
C VAL A 293 11.50 -13.56 -11.54
N LEU A 294 11.68 -14.83 -11.15
CA LEU A 294 10.60 -15.62 -10.54
C LEU A 294 10.10 -14.96 -9.25
N ALA A 295 11.00 -14.49 -8.39
CA ALA A 295 10.59 -13.75 -7.18
C ALA A 295 9.77 -12.51 -7.52
N VAL A 296 10.12 -11.78 -8.60
CA VAL A 296 9.34 -10.63 -9.09
C VAL A 296 7.93 -11.06 -9.52
N VAL A 297 7.79 -12.12 -10.31
CA VAL A 297 6.47 -12.61 -10.75
C VAL A 297 5.60 -13.01 -9.55
N LEU A 298 6.15 -13.75 -8.59
CA LEU A 298 5.44 -14.13 -7.36
C LEU A 298 5.00 -12.89 -6.55
N SER A 299 5.89 -11.89 -6.48
CA SER A 299 5.61 -10.61 -5.83
C SER A 299 4.47 -9.86 -6.51
N MET A 300 4.50 -9.76 -7.83
CA MET A 300 3.48 -9.02 -8.61
C MET A 300 2.10 -9.62 -8.47
N VAL A 301 1.97 -10.94 -8.51
CA VAL A 301 0.69 -11.64 -8.28
C VAL A 301 0.10 -11.25 -6.92
N ALA A 302 0.92 -11.29 -5.87
CA ALA A 302 0.48 -10.92 -4.52
C ALA A 302 0.14 -9.43 -4.41
N THR A 303 0.90 -8.57 -5.07
CA THR A 303 0.72 -7.11 -4.99
C THR A 303 -0.50 -6.64 -5.79
N LEU A 304 -0.78 -7.23 -6.96
CA LEU A 304 -2.02 -6.96 -7.71
C LEU A 304 -3.27 -7.32 -6.88
N GLU A 305 -3.26 -8.47 -6.19
CA GLU A 305 -4.35 -8.84 -5.30
C GLU A 305 -4.53 -7.82 -4.17
N THR A 306 -3.44 -7.45 -3.47
CA THR A 306 -3.51 -6.56 -2.31
C THR A 306 -3.92 -5.14 -2.70
N ALA A 307 -3.44 -4.60 -3.81
CA ALA A 307 -3.84 -3.28 -4.31
C ALA A 307 -5.33 -3.25 -4.69
N LEU A 308 -5.83 -4.32 -5.34
CA LEU A 308 -7.25 -4.44 -5.65
C LEU A 308 -8.09 -4.56 -4.37
N LEU A 309 -7.64 -5.32 -3.36
CA LEU A 309 -8.30 -5.40 -2.06
C LEU A 309 -8.36 -4.03 -1.38
N GLN A 310 -7.28 -3.28 -1.39
CA GLN A 310 -7.18 -1.96 -0.78
C GLN A 310 -8.17 -0.97 -1.41
N ALA A 311 -8.16 -0.83 -2.74
CA ALA A 311 -9.07 0.04 -3.47
C ALA A 311 -10.54 -0.32 -3.22
N THR A 312 -10.85 -1.62 -3.29
CA THR A 312 -12.25 -2.10 -3.21
C THR A 312 -12.82 -2.00 -1.80
N ARG A 313 -12.02 -2.18 -0.73
CA ARG A 313 -12.46 -2.00 0.66
C ARG A 313 -12.69 -0.54 0.98
N THR A 314 -11.84 0.35 0.51
CA THR A 314 -12.05 1.79 0.65
C THR A 314 -13.30 2.24 -0.11
N LEU A 315 -13.46 1.84 -1.37
CA LEU A 315 -14.65 2.17 -2.17
C LEU A 315 -15.94 1.57 -1.57
N PHE A 316 -15.85 0.37 -0.98
CA PHE A 316 -16.94 -0.24 -0.23
C PHE A 316 -17.33 0.62 0.99
N ALA A 317 -16.38 1.07 1.79
CA ALA A 317 -16.65 1.94 2.92
C ALA A 317 -17.29 3.26 2.49
N MET A 318 -16.81 3.87 1.41
CA MET A 318 -17.38 5.07 0.81
C MET A 318 -18.83 4.83 0.32
N GLY A 319 -19.11 3.68 -0.28
CA GLY A 319 -20.46 3.27 -0.73
C GLY A 319 -21.40 2.99 0.43
N ARG A 320 -20.92 2.35 1.50
CA ARG A 320 -21.65 2.11 2.75
C ARG A 320 -22.08 3.43 3.39
N ASP A 321 -21.19 4.41 3.41
CA ASP A 321 -21.43 5.75 3.93
C ASP A 321 -22.19 6.66 2.93
N ARG A 322 -22.50 6.16 1.73
CA ARG A 322 -23.21 6.86 0.66
C ARG A 322 -22.51 8.14 0.14
N THR A 323 -21.20 8.24 0.35
CA THR A 323 -20.40 9.33 -0.23
C THR A 323 -20.08 9.12 -1.72
N VAL A 324 -20.25 7.88 -2.17
CA VAL A 324 -20.35 7.46 -3.58
C VAL A 324 -21.62 6.62 -3.74
N PRO A 325 -22.02 6.22 -4.97
CA PRO A 325 -23.23 5.42 -5.16
C PRO A 325 -23.33 4.22 -4.21
N ALA A 326 -24.46 4.07 -3.52
CA ALA A 326 -24.68 3.04 -2.50
C ALA A 326 -24.49 1.60 -3.02
N ALA A 327 -24.50 1.40 -4.34
CA ALA A 327 -24.20 0.12 -4.96
C ALA A 327 -22.81 -0.41 -4.60
N PHE A 328 -21.82 0.47 -4.41
CA PHE A 328 -20.47 0.08 -3.99
C PHE A 328 -20.41 -0.48 -2.56
N GLY A 329 -21.35 -0.09 -1.70
CA GLY A 329 -21.50 -0.62 -0.34
C GLY A 329 -22.24 -1.97 -0.26
N ARG A 330 -22.63 -2.56 -1.40
CA ARG A 330 -23.31 -3.87 -1.42
C ARG A 330 -22.31 -5.01 -1.36
N ILE A 331 -22.66 -6.01 -0.55
CA ILE A 331 -21.89 -7.27 -0.42
C ILE A 331 -22.63 -8.38 -1.15
N HIS A 332 -21.90 -9.15 -1.95
CA HIS A 332 -22.46 -10.32 -2.62
C HIS A 332 -22.84 -11.40 -1.60
N ARG A 333 -24.01 -11.98 -1.72
CA ARG A 333 -24.57 -12.92 -0.73
C ARG A 333 -23.68 -14.14 -0.50
N ASP A 334 -23.25 -14.78 -1.59
CA ASP A 334 -22.50 -16.05 -1.51
C ASP A 334 -21.01 -15.82 -1.31
N TRP A 335 -20.45 -14.83 -2.00
CA TRP A 335 -19.01 -14.55 -1.97
C TRP A 335 -18.58 -13.68 -0.79
N GLN A 336 -19.51 -12.96 -0.17
CA GLN A 336 -19.28 -12.02 0.94
C GLN A 336 -18.16 -11.00 0.62
N THR A 337 -18.15 -10.53 -0.63
CA THR A 337 -17.22 -9.54 -1.15
C THR A 337 -17.97 -8.34 -1.70
N PRO A 338 -17.38 -7.14 -1.75
CA PRO A 338 -17.96 -5.96 -2.37
C PRO A 338 -17.83 -6.06 -3.91
N SER A 339 -18.60 -6.97 -4.53
CA SER A 339 -18.48 -7.34 -5.93
C SER A 339 -18.63 -6.16 -6.90
N VAL A 340 -19.57 -5.22 -6.62
CA VAL A 340 -19.75 -4.02 -7.45
C VAL A 340 -18.52 -3.12 -7.41
N ALA A 341 -17.97 -2.87 -6.22
CA ALA A 341 -16.74 -2.09 -6.07
C ALA A 341 -15.56 -2.77 -6.79
N THR A 342 -15.43 -4.10 -6.63
CA THR A 342 -14.37 -4.88 -7.30
C THR A 342 -14.50 -4.83 -8.82
N ALA A 343 -15.70 -5.07 -9.36
CA ALA A 343 -15.94 -5.03 -10.80
C ALA A 343 -15.66 -3.63 -11.37
N THR A 344 -16.04 -2.57 -10.68
CA THR A 344 -15.81 -1.19 -11.14
C THR A 344 -14.33 -0.84 -11.15
N VAL A 345 -13.58 -1.11 -10.07
CA VAL A 345 -12.13 -0.86 -10.02
C VAL A 345 -11.42 -1.67 -11.09
N ALA A 346 -11.78 -2.95 -11.26
CA ALA A 346 -11.20 -3.80 -12.28
C ALA A 346 -11.51 -3.30 -13.71
N ALA A 347 -12.76 -2.89 -13.97
CA ALA A 347 -13.15 -2.36 -15.29
C ALA A 347 -12.44 -1.05 -15.62
N VAL A 348 -12.35 -0.12 -14.65
CA VAL A 348 -11.64 1.16 -14.83
C VAL A 348 -10.15 0.92 -15.05
N ALA A 349 -9.51 0.07 -14.25
CA ALA A 349 -8.09 -0.24 -14.41
C ALA A 349 -7.82 -0.92 -15.75
N LEU A 350 -8.64 -1.87 -16.17
CA LEU A 350 -8.49 -2.53 -17.46
C LEU A 350 -8.69 -1.56 -18.64
N LEU A 351 -9.71 -0.70 -18.56
CA LEU A 351 -9.94 0.33 -19.58
C LEU A 351 -8.73 1.26 -19.71
N LEU A 352 -8.23 1.79 -18.60
CA LEU A 352 -7.05 2.66 -18.60
C LEU A 352 -5.81 1.93 -19.13
N PHE A 353 -5.64 0.65 -18.78
CA PHE A 353 -4.55 -0.19 -19.29
C PHE A 353 -4.63 -0.37 -20.81
N VAL A 354 -5.81 -0.72 -21.34
CA VAL A 354 -6.01 -0.87 -22.79
C VAL A 354 -5.77 0.46 -23.51
N VAL A 355 -6.30 1.57 -22.99
CA VAL A 355 -6.08 2.92 -23.57
C VAL A 355 -4.60 3.25 -23.59
N SER A 356 -3.86 3.02 -22.50
CA SER A 356 -2.41 3.29 -22.45
C SER A 356 -1.62 2.42 -23.43
N ALA A 357 -1.99 1.16 -23.56
CA ALA A 357 -1.35 0.22 -24.49
C ALA A 357 -1.59 0.58 -25.95
N THR A 358 -2.82 0.99 -26.31
CA THR A 358 -3.20 1.34 -27.70
C THR A 358 -2.67 2.71 -28.13
N ALA A 359 -2.48 3.66 -27.19
CA ALA A 359 -1.94 4.98 -27.49
C ALA A 359 -0.42 4.98 -27.79
N GLY A 360 0.25 3.82 -27.74
CA GLY A 360 1.69 3.70 -28.00
C GLY A 360 2.57 4.33 -26.90
N SER A 361 1.96 4.81 -25.80
CA SER A 361 2.60 5.54 -24.71
C SER A 361 2.73 4.70 -23.43
N GLY A 362 2.61 3.37 -23.51
CA GLY A 362 2.52 2.50 -22.35
C GLY A 362 3.63 2.68 -21.32
N THR A 363 4.89 2.79 -21.75
CA THR A 363 6.03 3.00 -20.83
C THR A 363 6.04 4.40 -20.22
N GLN A 364 5.65 5.44 -21.00
CA GLN A 364 5.55 6.81 -20.48
C GLN A 364 4.39 6.89 -19.47
N PHE A 365 3.24 6.30 -19.81
CA PHE A 365 2.09 6.25 -18.89
C PHE A 365 2.44 5.55 -17.57
N VAL A 366 3.20 4.45 -17.60
CA VAL A 366 3.66 3.76 -16.38
C VAL A 366 4.49 4.69 -15.52
N ARG A 367 5.46 5.42 -16.08
CA ARG A 367 6.28 6.39 -15.33
C ARG A 367 5.44 7.51 -14.75
N ASP A 368 4.56 8.09 -15.53
CA ASP A 368 3.71 9.21 -15.11
C ASP A 368 2.70 8.75 -14.04
N ALA A 369 2.16 7.53 -14.17
CA ALA A 369 1.30 6.93 -13.16
C ALA A 369 2.02 6.71 -11.84
N LEU A 370 3.26 6.20 -11.84
CA LEU A 370 4.06 6.02 -10.64
C LEU A 370 4.31 7.36 -9.92
N SER A 371 4.63 8.42 -10.67
CA SER A 371 4.80 9.77 -10.11
C SER A 371 3.50 10.32 -9.51
N GLY A 372 2.38 10.17 -10.22
CA GLY A 372 1.06 10.57 -9.72
C GLY A 372 0.61 9.77 -8.50
N VAL A 373 0.88 8.45 -8.47
CA VAL A 373 0.61 7.58 -7.32
C VAL A 373 1.38 8.07 -6.08
N GLY A 374 2.66 8.41 -6.24
CA GLY A 374 3.47 8.94 -5.13
C GLY A 374 2.86 10.19 -4.48
N LEU A 375 2.29 11.09 -5.30
CA LEU A 375 1.61 12.29 -4.80
C LEU A 375 0.37 11.94 -3.95
N HIS A 376 -0.46 10.99 -4.42
CA HIS A 376 -1.63 10.55 -3.66
C HIS A 376 -1.25 9.88 -2.35
N ILE A 377 -0.18 9.06 -2.35
CA ILE A 377 0.34 8.42 -1.15
C ILE A 377 0.77 9.48 -0.13
N ALA A 378 1.58 10.45 -0.55
CA ALA A 378 2.02 11.53 0.32
C ALA A 378 0.83 12.30 0.91
N PHE A 379 -0.20 12.57 0.10
CA PHE A 379 -1.40 13.28 0.53
C PHE A 379 -2.17 12.52 1.63
N TYR A 380 -2.58 11.26 1.39
CA TYR A 380 -3.40 10.58 2.38
C TYR A 380 -2.60 10.11 3.61
N TYR A 381 -1.30 9.84 3.48
CA TYR A 381 -0.43 9.56 4.63
C TYR A 381 -0.24 10.80 5.50
N ALA A 382 -0.04 11.97 4.90
CA ALA A 382 0.04 13.22 5.63
C ALA A 382 -1.20 13.47 6.48
N LEU A 383 -2.38 13.30 5.88
CA LEU A 383 -3.66 13.47 6.58
C LEU A 383 -3.86 12.43 7.69
N ALA A 384 -3.50 11.17 7.47
CA ALA A 384 -3.60 10.13 8.48
C ALA A 384 -2.64 10.37 9.66
N GLY A 385 -1.40 10.80 9.40
CA GLY A 385 -0.44 11.17 10.43
C GLY A 385 -0.95 12.31 11.30
N LEU A 386 -1.45 13.39 10.68
CA LEU A 386 -2.04 14.52 11.39
C LEU A 386 -3.30 14.11 12.17
N ALA A 387 -4.15 13.27 11.59
CA ALA A 387 -5.34 12.75 12.25
C ALA A 387 -5.01 11.99 13.54
N ALA A 388 -3.93 11.19 13.56
CA ALA A 388 -3.50 10.47 14.76
C ALA A 388 -3.13 11.43 15.89
N VAL A 389 -2.37 12.49 15.59
CA VAL A 389 -1.97 13.50 16.57
C VAL A 389 -3.19 14.24 17.13
N VAL A 390 -4.11 14.68 16.26
CA VAL A 390 -5.32 15.40 16.66
C VAL A 390 -6.26 14.52 17.47
N ALA A 391 -6.45 13.25 17.10
CA ALA A 391 -7.26 12.31 17.85
C ALA A 391 -6.76 12.14 19.29
N HIS A 392 -5.45 12.04 19.47
CA HIS A 392 -4.83 11.75 20.77
C HIS A 392 -4.39 13.00 21.54
N ARG A 393 -4.69 14.23 21.07
CA ARG A 393 -4.22 15.50 21.66
C ARG A 393 -4.41 15.62 23.18
N LYS A 394 -5.48 15.02 23.72
CA LYS A 394 -5.81 15.07 25.16
C LYS A 394 -4.93 14.13 26.01
N VAL A 395 -4.29 13.15 25.40
CA VAL A 395 -3.51 12.12 26.08
C VAL A 395 -2.01 12.19 25.78
N LEU A 396 -1.58 13.04 24.83
CA LEU A 396 -0.18 13.12 24.38
C LEU A 396 0.82 13.36 25.52
N PHE A 397 0.47 14.21 26.47
CA PHE A 397 1.36 14.59 27.56
C PHE A 397 1.26 13.71 28.82
N ARG A 398 0.55 12.56 28.74
CA ARG A 398 0.45 11.64 29.89
C ARG A 398 1.76 10.90 30.18
N SER A 399 2.58 10.65 29.18
CA SER A 399 3.91 10.06 29.34
C SER A 399 4.83 10.44 28.17
N VAL A 400 6.16 10.35 28.39
CA VAL A 400 7.17 10.57 27.34
C VAL A 400 6.96 9.59 26.17
N GLY A 401 6.65 8.32 26.45
CA GLY A 401 6.36 7.31 25.42
C GLY A 401 5.16 7.71 24.56
N THR A 402 4.05 8.15 25.18
CA THR A 402 2.88 8.63 24.43
C THR A 402 3.22 9.87 23.61
N PHE A 403 3.95 10.83 24.19
CA PHE A 403 4.36 12.02 23.46
C PHE A 403 5.20 11.68 22.21
N VAL A 404 6.17 10.78 22.33
CA VAL A 404 7.05 10.39 21.21
C VAL A 404 6.32 9.53 20.19
N PHE A 405 5.72 8.41 20.61
CA PHE A 405 5.22 7.38 19.66
C PHE A 405 3.80 7.64 19.15
N VAL A 406 3.01 8.47 19.83
CA VAL A 406 1.64 8.83 19.39
C VAL A 406 1.59 10.25 18.86
N GLY A 407 2.48 11.15 19.33
CA GLY A 407 2.54 12.56 18.96
C GLY A 407 3.66 12.87 17.98
N LEU A 408 4.89 12.98 18.50
CA LEU A 408 6.03 13.55 17.79
C LEU A 408 6.39 12.78 16.51
N TRP A 409 6.47 11.45 16.58
CA TRP A 409 6.88 10.64 15.44
C TRP A 409 5.81 10.60 14.34
N PRO A 410 4.50 10.36 14.61
CA PRO A 410 3.43 10.54 13.63
C PRO A 410 3.38 11.94 13.02
N LEU A 411 3.60 13.00 13.83
CA LEU A 411 3.66 14.38 13.33
C LEU A 411 4.84 14.59 12.39
N GLY A 412 6.03 14.11 12.77
CA GLY A 412 7.21 14.15 11.91
C GLY A 412 6.99 13.42 10.57
N GLY A 413 6.36 12.25 10.62
CA GLY A 413 5.94 11.53 9.41
C GLY A 413 4.96 12.32 8.56
N SER A 414 3.94 12.93 9.19
CA SER A 414 2.96 13.77 8.49
C SER A 414 3.60 14.99 7.83
N LEU A 415 4.45 15.72 8.53
CA LEU A 415 5.15 16.90 8.00
C LEU A 415 6.10 16.53 6.85
N PHE A 416 6.79 15.40 6.97
CA PHE A 416 7.60 14.87 5.88
C PHE A 416 6.76 14.58 4.64
N MET A 417 5.59 13.96 4.77
CA MET A 417 4.68 13.69 3.66
C MET A 417 4.11 14.97 3.06
N VAL A 418 3.80 16.00 3.86
CA VAL A 418 3.41 17.33 3.36
C VAL A 418 4.54 17.95 2.56
N TRP A 419 5.77 17.86 3.07
CA TRP A 419 6.95 18.38 2.37
C TRP A 419 7.18 17.66 1.04
N ILE A 420 7.12 16.32 1.02
CA ILE A 420 7.20 15.53 -0.23
C ILE A 420 6.11 15.96 -1.21
N PHE A 421 4.86 16.07 -0.76
CA PHE A 421 3.76 16.52 -1.60
C PHE A 421 4.05 17.90 -2.23
N ALA A 422 4.47 18.86 -1.41
CA ALA A 422 4.76 20.22 -1.88
C ALA A 422 5.93 20.26 -2.86
N MET A 423 7.00 19.50 -2.63
CA MET A 423 8.16 19.44 -3.51
C MET A 423 7.90 18.65 -4.80
N SER A 424 6.93 17.71 -4.79
CA SER A 424 6.59 16.92 -5.97
C SER A 424 5.78 17.68 -7.00
N VAL A 425 4.87 18.54 -6.55
CA VAL A 425 3.91 19.22 -7.44
C VAL A 425 4.61 20.02 -8.57
N PRO A 426 5.67 20.81 -8.32
CA PRO A 426 6.38 21.55 -9.37
C PRO A 426 7.10 20.64 -10.38
N GLU A 427 7.47 19.43 -9.99
CA GLU A 427 8.20 18.48 -10.85
C GLU A 427 7.25 17.70 -11.79
N LEU A 428 5.94 17.69 -11.49
CA LEU A 428 4.95 16.99 -12.30
C LEU A 428 4.56 17.81 -13.52
N THR A 429 4.61 17.19 -14.69
CA THR A 429 4.20 17.79 -15.96
C THR A 429 3.27 16.85 -16.74
N GLY A 430 2.50 17.40 -17.68
CA GLY A 430 1.68 16.62 -18.61
C GLY A 430 0.75 15.61 -17.92
N SER A 431 0.85 14.34 -18.30
CA SER A 431 0.01 13.24 -17.79
C SER A 431 0.26 12.94 -16.32
N ALA A 432 1.48 13.11 -15.80
CA ALA A 432 1.76 12.92 -14.38
C ALA A 432 0.99 13.93 -13.50
N LEU A 433 0.93 15.20 -13.92
CA LEU A 433 0.14 16.23 -13.26
C LEU A 433 -1.37 15.92 -13.34
N ALA A 434 -1.85 15.46 -14.50
CA ALA A 434 -3.24 15.10 -14.70
C ALA A 434 -3.65 13.89 -13.81
N ILE A 435 -2.79 12.88 -13.69
CA ILE A 435 -3.01 11.73 -12.81
C ILE A 435 -2.91 12.16 -11.34
N GLY A 436 -1.91 12.96 -10.98
CA GLY A 436 -1.71 13.41 -9.60
C GLY A 436 -2.81 14.35 -9.12
N LEU A 437 -2.82 15.59 -9.59
CA LEU A 437 -3.76 16.62 -9.12
C LEU A 437 -5.12 16.53 -9.81
N GLY A 438 -5.17 16.19 -11.11
CA GLY A 438 -6.43 16.13 -11.87
C GLY A 438 -7.34 15.02 -11.34
N ALA A 439 -6.80 13.80 -11.13
CA ALA A 439 -7.58 12.71 -10.59
C ALA A 439 -8.00 12.95 -9.12
N LEU A 440 -7.17 13.63 -8.31
CA LEU A 440 -7.55 14.06 -6.97
C LEU A 440 -8.71 15.08 -7.02
N ALA A 441 -8.62 16.06 -7.91
CA ALA A 441 -9.65 17.08 -8.11
C ALA A 441 -10.98 16.49 -8.61
N LEU A 442 -10.94 15.44 -9.43
CA LEU A 442 -12.16 14.71 -9.85
C LEU A 442 -12.96 14.19 -8.66
N GLY A 443 -12.33 13.89 -7.53
CA GLY A 443 -13.01 13.51 -6.29
C GLY A 443 -13.92 14.57 -5.72
N LEU A 444 -13.71 15.84 -6.05
CA LEU A 444 -14.58 16.94 -5.62
C LEU A 444 -16.03 16.79 -6.18
N VAL A 445 -16.18 16.17 -7.35
CA VAL A 445 -17.49 15.98 -7.99
C VAL A 445 -18.42 15.07 -7.17
N PRO A 446 -18.04 13.78 -6.91
CA PRO A 446 -18.89 12.91 -6.07
C PRO A 446 -18.98 13.42 -4.63
N MET A 447 -17.97 14.10 -4.10
CA MET A 447 -17.99 14.71 -2.78
C MET A 447 -19.05 15.82 -2.69
N ALA A 448 -19.06 16.75 -3.66
CA ALA A 448 -20.06 17.83 -3.70
C ALA A 448 -21.48 17.26 -3.85
N PHE A 449 -21.67 16.28 -4.72
CA PHE A 449 -22.96 15.65 -4.94
C PHE A 449 -23.48 14.96 -3.67
N SER A 450 -22.67 14.16 -2.99
CA SER A 450 -23.08 13.49 -1.74
C SER A 450 -23.34 14.46 -0.60
N ARG A 451 -22.59 15.58 -0.53
CA ARG A 451 -22.86 16.65 0.44
C ARG A 451 -24.20 17.32 0.18
N LEU A 452 -24.53 17.63 -1.08
CA LEU A 452 -25.83 18.22 -1.44
C LEU A 452 -27.00 17.30 -1.10
N GLN A 453 -26.79 15.99 -1.13
CA GLN A 453 -27.78 14.99 -0.68
C GLN A 453 -27.91 14.90 0.85
N GLY A 454 -27.15 15.64 1.62
CA GLY A 454 -27.23 15.67 3.07
C GLY A 454 -26.77 14.39 3.76
N VAL A 455 -25.85 13.65 3.14
CA VAL A 455 -25.32 12.37 3.65
C VAL A 455 -24.72 12.54 5.05
N SER A 456 -25.04 11.61 5.95
CA SER A 456 -24.64 11.65 7.37
C SER A 456 -23.12 11.61 7.59
N TYR A 457 -22.35 11.11 6.63
CA TYR A 457 -20.89 11.14 6.67
C TYR A 457 -20.30 12.53 6.92
N PHE A 458 -20.94 13.59 6.41
CA PHE A 458 -20.48 14.97 6.60
C PHE A 458 -20.80 15.55 8.00
N ARG A 459 -21.39 14.73 8.89
CA ARG A 459 -21.62 15.04 10.31
C ARG A 459 -21.06 13.93 11.19
N PRO A 460 -19.74 13.65 11.12
CA PRO A 460 -19.15 12.49 11.79
C PRO A 460 -19.14 12.69 13.31
N ARG A 461 -19.20 11.58 14.05
CA ARG A 461 -18.89 11.60 15.48
C ARG A 461 -17.38 11.60 15.65
N PRO A 462 -16.80 12.53 16.46
CA PRO A 462 -15.37 12.55 16.72
C PRO A 462 -14.87 11.25 17.36
N LEU A 463 -13.62 10.87 17.08
CA LEU A 463 -12.94 9.79 17.79
C LEU A 463 -12.56 10.27 19.20
N ASP A 464 -12.82 9.43 20.21
CA ASP A 464 -12.49 9.73 21.60
C ASP A 464 -11.60 8.62 22.20
N PRO A 465 -10.32 8.91 22.51
CA PRO A 465 -9.41 7.95 23.13
C PRO A 465 -9.84 7.50 24.52
N ALA A 466 -10.70 8.23 25.23
CA ALA A 466 -11.21 7.82 26.52
C ALA A 466 -12.14 6.60 26.42
N GLN A 467 -12.82 6.43 25.29
CA GLN A 467 -13.61 5.21 25.01
C GLN A 467 -12.71 3.97 24.83
N ASP A 468 -11.48 4.17 24.35
CA ASP A 468 -10.52 3.07 24.17
C ASP A 468 -10.08 2.49 25.53
N ALA A 469 -9.84 3.33 26.54
CA ALA A 469 -9.54 2.91 27.90
C ALA A 469 -10.68 2.09 28.55
N PHE A 470 -11.91 2.53 28.32
CA PHE A 470 -13.11 1.81 28.82
C PHE A 470 -13.22 0.39 28.28
N TYR A 471 -12.89 0.18 27.00
CA TYR A 471 -12.90 -1.15 26.40
C TYR A 471 -11.69 -2.03 26.75
N GLU A 472 -10.54 -1.41 27.10
CA GLU A 472 -9.39 -2.15 27.64
C GLU A 472 -9.65 -2.70 29.06
N GLU A 473 -10.42 -1.99 29.88
CA GLU A 473 -10.81 -2.43 31.24
C GLU A 473 -11.88 -3.54 31.23
N GLN A 474 -12.76 -3.58 30.22
CA GLN A 474 -13.83 -4.58 30.13
C GLN A 474 -13.40 -5.93 29.55
N GLY A 475 -12.13 -6.14 29.20
CA GLY A 475 -11.55 -7.42 28.77
C GLY A 475 -11.98 -7.87 27.38
N SER A 476 -11.03 -8.16 26.58
CA SER A 476 -10.87 -8.97 25.35
C SER A 476 -12.09 -9.67 24.71
N GLY A 477 -13.23 -9.01 24.59
CA GLY A 477 -14.31 -9.44 23.71
C GLY A 477 -14.03 -9.03 22.25
N PRO A 478 -14.49 -9.77 21.24
CA PRO A 478 -14.40 -9.33 19.85
C PRO A 478 -15.12 -7.99 19.72
N VAL A 479 -14.43 -6.98 19.13
CA VAL A 479 -15.00 -5.67 18.85
C VAL A 479 -16.17 -5.84 17.90
N PRO A 480 -17.40 -5.44 18.25
CA PRO A 480 -18.50 -5.42 17.30
C PRO A 480 -18.14 -4.41 16.20
N GLY A 481 -18.18 -4.84 14.93
CA GLY A 481 -18.07 -3.92 13.81
C GLY A 481 -19.18 -2.85 13.88
N PRO A 482 -19.01 -1.66 13.27
CA PRO A 482 -19.97 -0.56 13.33
C PRO A 482 -21.40 -0.93 12.92
N GLY A 483 -21.60 -2.03 12.21
CA GLY A 483 -22.91 -2.60 11.89
C GLY A 483 -23.60 -3.31 13.05
N LEU A 484 -22.88 -3.91 14.00
CA LEU A 484 -23.46 -4.60 15.15
C LEU A 484 -23.90 -3.63 16.25
N ALA A 485 -23.12 -2.56 16.49
CA ALA A 485 -23.51 -1.51 17.44
C ALA A 485 -24.76 -0.71 17.01
N ALA A 486 -25.09 -0.72 15.73
CA ALA A 486 -26.32 -0.11 15.21
C ALA A 486 -27.54 -1.08 15.28
N ALA A 487 -27.30 -2.40 15.26
CA ALA A 487 -28.34 -3.41 15.36
C ALA A 487 -28.79 -3.59 16.83
N GLU A 488 -27.84 -3.67 17.78
CA GLU A 488 -28.17 -3.77 19.21
C GLU A 488 -28.99 -2.56 19.73
N ARG A 489 -28.77 -1.35 19.19
CA ARG A 489 -29.57 -0.16 19.55
C ARG A 489 -30.97 -0.12 18.93
N ARG A 490 -31.27 -0.96 17.95
CA ARG A 490 -32.64 -1.06 17.39
C ARG A 490 -33.53 -2.00 18.22
N ASP A 491 -32.91 -3.00 18.84
CA ASP A 491 -33.68 -3.95 19.66
C ASP A 491 -34.05 -3.36 21.04
N ASP A 492 -33.22 -2.45 21.59
CA ASP A 492 -33.54 -1.74 22.85
C ASP A 492 -34.68 -0.69 22.72
N VAL A 493 -35.02 -0.29 21.49
CA VAL A 493 -36.10 0.70 21.24
C VAL A 493 -37.47 0.03 20.98
N LEU A 494 -37.49 -1.30 20.78
CA LEU A 494 -38.73 -2.03 20.46
C LEU A 494 -39.32 -2.82 21.63
N THR A 495 -38.76 -2.70 22.86
CA THR A 495 -39.30 -3.37 24.06
C THR A 495 -40.06 -2.49 25.01
N ASP A 496 -40.31 -1.19 24.65
CA ASP A 496 -41.13 -0.26 25.43
C ASP A 496 -42.40 0.17 24.64
N PHE A 497 -43.17 -0.78 24.10
CA PHE A 497 -44.58 -0.62 23.77
C PHE A 497 -45.36 -1.91 24.01
#